data_a5ed2ba0a9aa6f7260113b7e74029829
#
_entry.id   a5ed2ba0a9aa6f7260113b7e74029829
#
_cell.length_a   1.000
_cell.length_b   1.000
_cell.length_c   1.000
_cell.angle_alpha   90.00
_cell.angle_beta   90.00
_cell.angle_gamma   90.00
#
_symmetry.space_group_name_H-M   'P 1'
#
loop_
_entity.id
_entity.type
_entity.pdbx_description
1 polymer ?
#
loop_
_entity_poly.entity_id
_entity_poly.type
_entity_poly.pdbx_seq_one_letter_code
_entity_poly.pdbx_strand_id
1 'polypeptide(L)'
;LPLLYKNGFRGKIYATNETSDLCEIMLPDSAHIQETEAKWRNRKAKRAGREEYVPIYDMDDTIGVLQQFRPCNYDEKIRILENVEIRFHDIGHLLGSSCIEIWITESGITKKTVFSGDVGNTNQPIIKDPTPIYDTDDTDYLVIESTYGNRFHTEVPDYITLLAGEFQRTF
;
A
#
# COMPACT_ATOMS: atom_id res chain seq x y z
N LEU A 1 -2.30 -9.83 -0.68
CA LEU A 1 -2.67 -10.20 0.69
C LEU A 1 -3.64 -11.40 0.73
N PRO A 2 -4.77 -11.46 -0.02
CA PRO A 2 -5.66 -12.62 0.01
C PRO A 2 -4.95 -13.93 -0.33
N LEU A 3 -4.01 -13.94 -1.26
CA LEU A 3 -3.21 -15.13 -1.58
C LEU A 3 -2.36 -15.62 -0.39
N LEU A 4 -1.86 -14.71 0.45
CA LEU A 4 -1.15 -15.12 1.69
C LEU A 4 -2.11 -15.84 2.64
N TYR A 5 -3.34 -15.32 2.80
CA TYR A 5 -4.36 -15.94 3.62
C TYR A 5 -4.74 -17.33 3.07
N LYS A 6 -4.96 -17.45 1.77
CA LYS A 6 -5.21 -18.72 1.09
C LYS A 6 -4.12 -19.76 1.37
N ASN A 7 -2.87 -19.31 1.40
CA ASN A 7 -1.70 -20.16 1.69
C ASN A 7 -1.43 -20.37 3.19
N GLY A 8 -2.38 -20.01 4.07
CA GLY A 8 -2.32 -20.33 5.48
C GLY A 8 -1.79 -19.22 6.40
N PHE A 9 -1.48 -18.03 5.90
CA PHE A 9 -1.13 -16.89 6.76
C PHE A 9 -2.31 -16.51 7.65
N ARG A 10 -2.05 -16.39 8.96
CA ARG A 10 -3.04 -16.03 9.99
C ARG A 10 -2.51 -14.98 10.98
N GLY A 11 -1.40 -14.32 10.64
CA GLY A 11 -0.80 -13.26 11.43
C GLY A 11 -1.58 -11.94 11.34
N LYS A 12 -1.22 -10.98 12.18
CA LYS A 12 -1.76 -9.63 12.11
C LYS A 12 -1.10 -8.86 10.95
N ILE A 13 -1.87 -7.98 10.31
CA ILE A 13 -1.43 -7.09 9.25
C ILE A 13 -1.59 -5.66 9.78
N TYR A 14 -0.48 -5.00 10.06
CA TYR A 14 -0.45 -3.63 10.52
C TYR A 14 -0.38 -2.69 9.30
N ALA A 15 -1.28 -1.72 9.25
CA ALA A 15 -1.34 -0.72 8.19
C ALA A 15 -1.90 0.59 8.76
N THR A 16 -1.73 1.70 8.07
CA THR A 16 -2.40 2.95 8.43
C THR A 16 -3.92 2.78 8.37
N ASN A 17 -4.67 3.63 9.08
CA ASN A 17 -6.12 3.59 9.06
C ASN A 17 -6.65 3.69 7.63
N GLU A 18 -6.16 4.66 6.87
CA GLU A 18 -6.59 4.96 5.51
C GLU A 18 -6.25 3.80 4.55
N THR A 19 -5.08 3.16 4.71
CA THR A 19 -4.73 1.96 3.93
C THR A 19 -5.66 0.80 4.27
N SER A 20 -6.03 0.63 5.53
CA SER A 20 -6.97 -0.41 5.96
C SER A 20 -8.35 -0.19 5.36
N ASP A 21 -8.88 1.03 5.42
CA ASP A 21 -10.17 1.41 4.82
C ASP A 21 -10.18 1.21 3.31
N LEU A 22 -9.08 1.60 2.63
CA LEU A 22 -8.94 1.39 1.20
C LEU A 22 -8.92 -0.10 0.84
N CYS A 23 -8.23 -0.92 1.63
CA CYS A 23 -8.18 -2.37 1.43
C CYS A 23 -9.56 -3.05 1.58
N GLU A 24 -10.45 -2.52 2.44
CA GLU A 24 -11.81 -3.02 2.58
C GLU A 24 -12.65 -2.85 1.31
N ILE A 25 -12.27 -1.91 0.45
CA ILE A 25 -12.93 -1.66 -0.85
C ILE A 25 -12.18 -2.40 -1.97
N MET A 26 -10.87 -2.19 -2.06
CA MET A 26 -10.07 -2.64 -3.20
C MET A 26 -9.88 -4.16 -3.26
N LEU A 27 -9.72 -4.82 -2.11
CA LEU A 27 -9.49 -6.26 -2.10
C LEU A 27 -10.74 -7.07 -2.50
N PRO A 28 -11.96 -6.76 -2.00
CA PRO A 28 -13.20 -7.38 -2.49
C PRO A 28 -13.46 -7.11 -3.98
N ASP A 29 -13.22 -5.89 -4.46
CA ASP A 29 -13.37 -5.56 -5.87
C ASP A 29 -12.43 -6.42 -6.74
N SER A 30 -11.17 -6.52 -6.35
CA SER A 30 -10.18 -7.36 -7.04
C SER A 30 -10.58 -8.85 -7.05
N ALA A 31 -11.12 -9.38 -5.94
CA ALA A 31 -11.61 -10.76 -5.89
C ALA A 31 -12.80 -10.96 -6.83
N HIS A 32 -13.76 -10.03 -6.82
CA HIS A 32 -14.92 -10.05 -7.71
C HIS A 32 -14.52 -10.06 -9.19
N ILE A 33 -13.57 -9.22 -9.58
CA ILE A 33 -13.05 -9.15 -10.95
C ILE A 33 -12.44 -10.51 -11.34
N GLN A 34 -11.57 -11.09 -10.50
CA GLN A 34 -10.93 -12.37 -10.78
C GLN A 34 -11.93 -13.52 -10.89
N GLU A 35 -12.93 -13.59 -10.01
CA GLU A 35 -13.98 -14.60 -10.08
C GLU A 35 -14.83 -14.44 -11.34
N THR A 36 -15.16 -13.21 -11.71
CA THR A 36 -15.94 -12.92 -12.92
C THR A 36 -15.15 -13.30 -14.18
N GLU A 37 -13.87 -13.00 -14.22
CA GLU A 37 -12.99 -13.40 -15.30
C GLU A 37 -12.85 -14.93 -15.39
N ALA A 38 -12.69 -15.60 -14.25
CA ALA A 38 -12.67 -17.06 -14.19
C ALA A 38 -13.95 -17.68 -14.75
N LYS A 39 -15.13 -17.18 -14.35
CA LYS A 39 -16.43 -17.62 -14.87
C LYS A 39 -16.54 -17.44 -16.39
N TRP A 40 -16.03 -16.33 -16.92
CA TRP A 40 -16.04 -16.07 -18.36
C TRP A 40 -15.07 -16.99 -19.12
N ARG A 41 -13.84 -17.17 -18.63
CA ARG A 41 -12.85 -18.09 -19.21
C ARG A 41 -13.35 -19.52 -19.19
N ASN A 42 -13.98 -19.96 -18.11
CA ASN A 42 -14.48 -21.32 -17.93
C ASN A 42 -15.66 -21.64 -18.87
N ARG A 43 -16.54 -20.67 -19.16
CA ARG A 43 -17.56 -20.84 -20.21
C ARG A 43 -16.94 -21.14 -21.58
N LYS A 44 -15.81 -20.54 -21.92
CA LYS A 44 -15.08 -20.81 -23.16
C LYS A 44 -14.30 -22.13 -23.09
N ALA A 45 -13.62 -22.40 -21.96
CA ALA A 45 -12.85 -23.61 -21.74
C ALA A 45 -13.73 -24.86 -21.84
N LYS A 46 -14.91 -24.86 -21.22
CA LYS A 46 -15.89 -25.95 -21.27
C LYS A 46 -16.31 -26.28 -22.70
N ARG A 47 -16.53 -25.27 -23.55
CA ARG A 47 -16.87 -25.48 -24.99
C ARG A 47 -15.70 -26.06 -25.78
N ALA A 48 -14.45 -25.84 -25.33
CA ALA A 48 -13.25 -26.29 -26.01
C ALA A 48 -12.62 -27.54 -25.38
N GLY A 49 -13.27 -28.16 -24.37
CA GLY A 49 -12.76 -29.34 -23.65
C GLY A 49 -11.45 -29.08 -22.90
N ARG A 50 -11.20 -27.83 -22.44
CA ARG A 50 -10.01 -27.45 -21.70
C ARG A 50 -10.29 -27.47 -20.20
N GLU A 51 -9.21 -27.54 -19.39
CA GLU A 51 -9.26 -27.44 -17.94
C GLU A 51 -9.85 -26.11 -17.47
N GLU A 52 -10.51 -26.15 -16.31
CA GLU A 52 -11.08 -24.95 -15.70
C GLU A 52 -9.98 -24.05 -15.10
N TYR A 53 -10.12 -22.76 -15.32
CA TYR A 53 -9.30 -21.73 -14.71
C TYR A 53 -9.82 -21.46 -13.28
N VAL A 54 -8.94 -21.55 -12.29
CA VAL A 54 -9.22 -21.22 -10.90
C VAL A 54 -8.63 -19.84 -10.59
N PRO A 55 -9.39 -18.93 -9.96
CA PRO A 55 -8.83 -17.63 -9.56
C PRO A 55 -7.71 -17.82 -8.53
N ILE A 56 -6.75 -16.89 -8.54
CA ILE A 56 -5.59 -16.94 -7.63
C ILE A 56 -6.05 -16.95 -6.17
N TYR A 57 -7.07 -16.17 -5.85
CA TYR A 57 -7.81 -16.16 -4.59
C TYR A 57 -9.26 -15.78 -4.87
N ASP A 58 -10.14 -15.97 -3.92
CA ASP A 58 -11.55 -15.71 -4.00
C ASP A 58 -12.04 -14.71 -2.93
N MET A 59 -13.35 -14.53 -2.86
CA MET A 59 -13.96 -13.61 -1.89
C MET A 59 -13.78 -14.09 -0.45
N ASP A 60 -13.83 -15.39 -0.19
CA ASP A 60 -13.66 -15.94 1.17
C ASP A 60 -12.23 -15.70 1.68
N ASP A 61 -11.22 -15.89 0.83
CA ASP A 61 -9.83 -15.57 1.12
C ASP A 61 -9.65 -14.07 1.44
N THR A 62 -10.39 -13.22 0.74
CA THR A 62 -10.36 -11.77 0.90
C THR A 62 -11.03 -11.34 2.20
N ILE A 63 -12.20 -11.85 2.52
CA ILE A 63 -12.88 -11.57 3.80
C ILE A 63 -12.01 -12.04 4.97
N GLY A 64 -11.41 -13.21 4.82
CA GLY A 64 -10.52 -13.77 5.85
C GLY A 64 -9.29 -12.91 6.13
N VAL A 65 -8.63 -12.38 5.11
CA VAL A 65 -7.45 -11.53 5.29
C VAL A 65 -7.81 -10.15 5.86
N LEU A 66 -8.96 -9.59 5.50
CA LEU A 66 -9.41 -8.30 6.04
C LEU A 66 -9.59 -8.32 7.56
N GLN A 67 -10.01 -9.44 8.14
CA GLN A 67 -10.13 -9.61 9.60
C GLN A 67 -8.77 -9.58 10.33
N GLN A 68 -7.67 -9.73 9.62
CA GLN A 68 -6.32 -9.71 10.17
C GLN A 68 -5.73 -8.31 10.28
N PHE A 69 -6.34 -7.31 9.64
CA PHE A 69 -5.87 -5.94 9.70
C PHE A 69 -5.92 -5.38 11.11
N ARG A 70 -4.91 -4.60 11.43
CA ARG A 70 -4.78 -3.82 12.67
C ARG A 70 -4.43 -2.40 12.26
N PRO A 71 -5.46 -1.55 12.11
CA PRO A 71 -5.27 -0.14 11.76
C PRO A 71 -4.40 0.58 12.79
N CYS A 72 -3.50 1.42 12.31
CA CYS A 72 -2.53 2.14 13.12
C CYS A 72 -2.57 3.64 12.78
N ASN A 73 -2.37 4.46 13.80
CA ASN A 73 -2.19 5.90 13.61
C ASN A 73 -0.77 6.20 13.11
N TYR A 74 -0.63 7.32 12.39
CA TYR A 74 0.69 7.89 12.12
C TYR A 74 1.36 8.34 13.42
N ASP A 75 2.70 8.32 13.41
CA ASP A 75 3.59 8.80 14.46
C ASP A 75 3.46 8.07 15.80
N GLU A 76 2.66 7.01 15.87
CA GLU A 76 2.52 6.17 17.04
C GLU A 76 3.47 4.97 16.98
N LYS A 77 4.31 4.79 18.01
CA LYS A 77 5.20 3.64 18.11
C LYS A 77 4.46 2.45 18.71
N ILE A 78 4.40 1.37 17.94
CA ILE A 78 3.59 0.19 18.24
C ILE A 78 4.48 -1.02 18.43
N ARG A 79 4.34 -1.70 19.56
CA ARG A 79 4.99 -3.00 19.79
C ARG A 79 4.18 -4.12 19.14
N ILE A 80 4.75 -4.75 18.12
CA ILE A 80 4.11 -5.83 17.37
C ILE A 80 4.55 -7.23 17.82
N LEU A 81 5.77 -7.34 18.33
CA LEU A 81 6.32 -8.52 19.00
C LEU A 81 7.11 -8.07 20.24
N GLU A 82 7.54 -9.02 21.08
CA GLU A 82 8.32 -8.71 22.27
C GLU A 82 9.56 -7.85 21.98
N ASN A 83 10.19 -8.12 20.84
CA ASN A 83 11.45 -7.52 20.42
C ASN A 83 11.33 -6.70 19.13
N VAL A 84 10.11 -6.42 18.64
CA VAL A 84 9.89 -5.65 17.42
C VAL A 84 8.86 -4.54 17.64
N GLU A 85 9.25 -3.33 17.31
CA GLU A 85 8.38 -2.15 17.30
C GLU A 85 8.37 -1.52 15.91
N ILE A 86 7.25 -0.89 15.57
CA ILE A 86 7.07 -0.19 14.28
C ILE A 86 6.49 1.19 14.51
N ARG A 87 6.67 2.08 13.54
CA ARG A 87 6.00 3.39 13.45
C ARG A 87 5.78 3.74 11.99
N PHE A 88 4.63 4.31 11.68
CA PHE A 88 4.29 4.82 10.36
C PHE A 88 4.38 6.36 10.38
N HIS A 89 4.99 6.96 9.35
CA HIS A 89 4.97 8.40 9.12
C HIS A 89 4.31 8.69 7.78
N ASP A 90 3.47 9.72 7.73
CA ASP A 90 2.90 10.17 6.47
C ASP A 90 3.99 10.67 5.54
N ILE A 91 4.13 10.03 4.39
CA ILE A 91 5.14 10.36 3.38
C ILE A 91 4.59 11.17 2.21
N GLY A 92 3.33 11.60 2.29
CA GLY A 92 2.73 12.58 1.37
C GLY A 92 2.58 12.13 -0.08
N HIS A 93 2.54 10.81 -0.35
CA HIS A 93 2.41 10.29 -1.70
C HIS A 93 0.94 10.06 -2.09
N LEU A 94 0.24 9.26 -1.32
CA LEU A 94 -1.19 8.98 -1.44
C LEU A 94 -1.83 8.96 -0.06
N LEU A 95 -3.16 8.99 0.00
CA LEU A 95 -3.89 8.79 1.26
C LEU A 95 -3.54 7.43 1.86
N GLY A 96 -3.01 7.43 3.06
CA GLY A 96 -2.57 6.21 3.76
C GLY A 96 -1.13 5.78 3.47
N SER A 97 -0.42 6.41 2.53
CA SER A 97 0.98 6.11 2.26
C SER A 97 1.87 6.43 3.46
N SER A 98 2.88 5.62 3.68
CA SER A 98 3.74 5.80 4.84
C SER A 98 5.18 5.39 4.59
N CYS A 99 6.09 6.14 5.22
CA CYS A 99 7.39 5.63 5.59
C CYS A 99 7.23 4.73 6.82
N ILE A 100 7.97 3.64 6.88
CA ILE A 100 7.87 2.66 7.97
C ILE A 100 9.21 2.58 8.68
N GLU A 101 9.23 2.87 9.98
CA GLU A 101 10.35 2.60 10.87
C GLU A 101 10.12 1.27 11.59
N ILE A 102 11.16 0.47 11.66
CA ILE A 102 11.15 -0.82 12.36
C ILE A 102 12.35 -0.89 13.30
N TRP A 103 12.10 -1.12 14.58
CA TRP A 103 13.13 -1.42 15.59
C TRP A 103 13.09 -2.89 15.92
N ILE A 104 14.24 -3.54 15.82
CA ILE A 104 14.43 -4.95 16.18
C ILE A 104 15.49 -5.04 17.24
N THR A 105 15.15 -5.64 18.38
CA THR A 105 16.07 -5.85 19.49
C THR A 105 16.46 -7.34 19.58
N GLU A 106 17.74 -7.62 19.46
CA GLU A 106 18.29 -8.97 19.63
C GLU A 106 19.52 -8.90 20.54
N SER A 107 19.58 -9.77 21.54
CA SER A 107 20.69 -9.84 22.51
C SER A 107 21.04 -8.49 23.17
N GLY A 108 20.03 -7.67 23.43
CA GLY A 108 20.20 -6.34 24.04
C GLY A 108 20.66 -5.23 23.07
N ILE A 109 20.82 -5.53 21.80
CA ILE A 109 21.18 -4.57 20.74
C ILE A 109 19.94 -4.28 19.91
N THR A 110 19.58 -3.01 19.79
CA THR A 110 18.47 -2.57 18.93
C THR A 110 19.02 -2.03 17.63
N LYS A 111 18.45 -2.46 16.52
CA LYS A 111 18.71 -1.95 15.17
C LYS A 111 17.46 -1.30 14.60
N LYS A 112 17.62 -0.12 13.98
CA LYS A 112 16.55 0.63 13.33
C LYS A 112 16.70 0.54 11.82
N THR A 113 15.65 0.06 11.17
CA THR A 113 15.53 0.06 9.70
C THR A 113 14.39 0.98 9.29
N VAL A 114 14.62 1.77 8.26
CA VAL A 114 13.62 2.68 7.68
C VAL A 114 13.34 2.26 6.23
N PHE A 115 12.06 2.08 5.90
CA PHE A 115 11.58 1.88 4.54
C PHE A 115 10.83 3.13 4.10
N SER A 116 11.31 3.82 3.06
CA SER A 116 10.70 5.07 2.62
C SER A 116 9.28 4.89 2.10
N GLY A 117 8.97 3.74 1.50
CA GLY A 117 7.83 3.66 0.60
C GLY A 117 8.03 4.60 -0.60
N ASP A 118 6.94 4.90 -1.30
CA ASP A 118 6.91 5.87 -2.39
C ASP A 118 6.77 7.28 -1.79
N VAL A 119 7.78 8.12 -2.00
CA VAL A 119 7.87 9.47 -1.40
C VAL A 119 7.03 10.46 -2.21
N GLY A 120 6.15 11.18 -1.54
CA GLY A 120 5.33 12.21 -2.16
C GLY A 120 6.10 13.46 -2.55
N ASN A 121 5.47 14.30 -3.38
CA ASN A 121 5.98 15.59 -3.73
C ASN A 121 5.42 16.66 -2.78
N THR A 122 6.11 17.80 -2.66
CA THR A 122 5.66 18.94 -1.85
C THR A 122 4.63 19.81 -2.58
N ASN A 123 3.86 20.59 -1.83
CA ASN A 123 2.87 21.54 -2.34
C ASN A 123 1.77 20.92 -3.19
N GLN A 124 1.35 19.69 -2.89
CA GLN A 124 0.21 19.05 -3.56
C GLN A 124 -1.12 19.60 -3.01
N PRO A 125 -2.16 19.82 -3.87
CA PRO A 125 -3.39 20.52 -3.43
C PRO A 125 -4.22 19.81 -2.37
N ILE A 126 -4.16 18.46 -2.29
CA ILE A 126 -5.07 17.65 -1.46
C ILE A 126 -4.32 16.82 -0.42
N ILE A 127 -3.06 16.51 -0.68
CA ILE A 127 -2.24 15.61 0.13
C ILE A 127 -1.26 16.45 0.93
N LYS A 128 -1.02 16.09 2.19
CA LYS A 128 0.00 16.75 3.02
C LYS A 128 1.38 16.54 2.44
N ASP A 129 2.25 17.50 2.65
CA ASP A 129 3.66 17.35 2.34
C ASP A 129 4.26 16.19 3.14
N PRO A 130 5.27 15.50 2.60
CA PRO A 130 5.98 14.45 3.34
C PRO A 130 6.43 14.92 4.71
N THR A 131 6.11 14.16 5.75
CA THR A 131 6.57 14.46 7.10
C THR A 131 8.09 14.22 7.19
N PRO A 132 8.89 15.22 7.55
CA PRO A 132 10.32 15.00 7.77
C PRO A 132 10.52 14.01 8.90
N ILE A 133 11.38 13.01 8.68
CA ILE A 133 11.77 12.07 9.72
C ILE A 133 12.92 12.71 10.50
N TYR A 134 12.60 13.35 11.62
CA TYR A 134 13.59 14.12 12.41
C TYR A 134 14.54 13.24 13.23
N ASP A 135 14.16 11.99 13.54
CA ASP A 135 14.97 11.07 14.33
C ASP A 135 15.78 10.10 13.45
N THR A 136 16.43 10.63 12.40
CA THR A 136 17.22 9.78 11.50
C THR A 136 18.59 9.44 12.06
N ASP A 137 19.07 10.15 13.08
CA ASP A 137 20.42 9.99 13.63
C ASP A 137 20.70 8.58 14.18
N ASP A 138 19.63 7.82 14.52
CA ASP A 138 19.73 6.46 15.02
C ASP A 138 19.40 5.40 13.97
N THR A 139 19.29 5.74 12.68
CA THR A 139 18.95 4.79 11.62
C THR A 139 20.16 3.98 11.19
N ASP A 140 20.11 2.67 11.43
CA ASP A 140 21.17 1.74 10.99
C ASP A 140 21.05 1.37 9.51
N TYR A 141 19.82 1.22 9.00
CA TYR A 141 19.56 0.82 7.62
C TYR A 141 18.43 1.65 7.00
N LEU A 142 18.63 2.08 5.76
CA LEU A 142 17.65 2.80 4.97
C LEU A 142 17.39 2.07 3.65
N VAL A 143 16.13 1.73 3.39
CA VAL A 143 15.64 1.23 2.11
C VAL A 143 14.80 2.35 1.49
N ILE A 144 15.28 2.93 0.41
CA ILE A 144 14.67 4.10 -0.24
C ILE A 144 14.34 3.81 -1.70
N GLU A 145 13.21 4.34 -2.17
CA GLU A 145 12.87 4.33 -3.60
C GLU A 145 13.88 5.15 -4.44
N SER A 146 13.95 4.86 -5.73
CA SER A 146 14.81 5.59 -6.66
C SER A 146 14.14 5.94 -7.98
N THR A 147 12.81 6.01 -7.99
CA THR A 147 11.99 6.21 -9.19
C THR A 147 12.38 7.48 -9.95
N TYR A 148 12.63 8.56 -9.24
CA TYR A 148 13.12 9.83 -9.79
C TYR A 148 14.59 10.10 -9.46
N GLY A 149 15.40 9.08 -9.17
CA GLY A 149 16.81 9.22 -8.79
C GLY A 149 17.71 9.84 -9.85
N ASN A 150 17.30 9.87 -11.12
CA ASN A 150 18.08 10.39 -12.24
C ASN A 150 17.35 11.50 -13.05
N ARG A 151 16.22 12.01 -12.58
CA ARG A 151 15.42 13.04 -13.28
C ARG A 151 14.56 13.83 -12.31
N PHE A 152 14.18 15.02 -12.72
CA PHE A 152 13.21 15.84 -12.01
C PHE A 152 11.78 15.61 -12.57
N HIS A 153 10.77 15.93 -11.75
CA HIS A 153 9.42 16.04 -12.23
C HIS A 153 9.31 17.21 -13.22
N THR A 154 8.46 17.05 -14.24
CA THR A 154 8.11 18.15 -15.13
C THR A 154 7.31 19.18 -14.33
N GLU A 155 7.73 20.43 -14.33
CA GLU A 155 6.93 21.51 -13.75
C GLU A 155 5.61 21.63 -14.54
N VAL A 156 4.49 21.56 -13.86
CA VAL A 156 3.16 21.82 -14.42
C VAL A 156 2.73 23.20 -13.93
N PRO A 157 2.80 24.22 -14.76
CA PRO A 157 2.71 25.61 -14.31
C PRO A 157 1.33 26.01 -13.78
N ASP A 158 0.23 25.47 -14.33
CA ASP A 158 -1.14 25.83 -13.91
C ASP A 158 -2.14 24.76 -14.33
N TYR A 159 -2.47 23.86 -13.39
CA TYR A 159 -3.46 22.79 -13.61
C TYR A 159 -4.86 23.33 -13.94
N ILE A 160 -5.23 24.49 -13.37
CA ILE A 160 -6.57 25.06 -13.56
C ILE A 160 -6.73 25.55 -15.00
N THR A 161 -5.77 26.32 -15.49
CA THR A 161 -5.79 26.82 -16.88
C THR A 161 -5.73 25.68 -17.89
N LEU A 162 -4.89 24.65 -17.64
CA LEU A 162 -4.82 23.48 -18.52
C LEU A 162 -6.15 22.72 -18.55
N LEU A 163 -6.72 22.43 -17.39
CA LEU A 163 -7.99 21.72 -17.30
C LEU A 163 -9.12 22.52 -17.93
N ALA A 164 -9.22 23.84 -17.67
CA ALA A 164 -10.20 24.73 -18.29
C ALA A 164 -10.07 24.71 -19.82
N GLY A 165 -8.85 24.71 -20.35
CA GLY A 165 -8.60 24.60 -21.79
C GLY A 165 -9.07 23.28 -22.41
N GLU A 166 -8.92 22.16 -21.68
CA GLU A 166 -9.43 20.86 -22.14
C GLU A 166 -10.97 20.82 -22.11
N PHE A 167 -11.59 21.37 -21.08
CA PHE A 167 -13.06 21.51 -21.04
C PHE A 167 -13.58 22.34 -22.21
N GLN A 168 -12.98 23.52 -22.47
CA GLN A 168 -13.40 24.39 -23.58
C GLN A 168 -13.20 23.75 -24.97
N ARG A 169 -12.24 22.82 -25.10
CA ARG A 169 -12.05 22.09 -26.35
C ARG A 169 -13.05 20.94 -26.53
N THR A 170 -13.59 20.43 -25.45
CA THR A 170 -14.46 19.26 -25.49
C THR A 170 -15.94 19.64 -25.57
N PHE A 171 -16.31 20.76 -25.01
CA PHE A 171 -17.69 21.30 -24.94
C PHE A 171 -17.83 22.64 -25.67
#